data_01e855127f2dc8631fc65a39d30e1e5c
#
_entry.id   01e855127f2dc8631fc65a39d30e1e5c
#
_cell.length_a   1.000
_cell.length_b   1.000
_cell.length_c   1.000
_cell.angle_alpha   90.00
_cell.angle_beta   90.00
_cell.angle_gamma   90.00
#
_symmetry.space_group_name_H-M   'P 1'
#
loop_
_entity.id
_entity.type
_entity.pdbx_description
1 polymer ?
#
loop_
_entity_poly.entity_id
_entity_poly.type
_entity_poly.pdbx_seq_one_letter_code
_entity_poly.pdbx_strand_id
1 'polypeptide(L)'
;VLVWRGNGLHVLNDRPWRITRGDLFYIRAQDKHSYASVNDLVLQNVIYCPDRLRLNFDWAAHIPGLFGTPWVPHWRIGSSGMTQVRQVITQLEQESTRSDPQANQMAELLFAQLALILHRHRYATDNLAATQSEALLDKLLTELAGSLNRPFFLDRFCAREACSERALRQQFRQQTGMTINHYLRQLRICHAQYLLQHTERLIGEIAM
;
A
#
# COMPACT_ATOMS: atom_id res chain seq x y z
N VAL A 1 -8.25 0.18 2.57
CA VAL A 1 -7.87 -1.24 2.48
C VAL A 1 -6.39 -1.38 2.71
N LEU A 2 -5.98 -2.22 3.63
CA LEU A 2 -4.59 -2.51 3.98
C LEU A 2 -4.30 -3.99 3.72
N VAL A 3 -3.17 -4.29 3.11
CA VAL A 3 -2.71 -5.67 2.89
C VAL A 3 -1.89 -6.14 4.10
N TRP A 4 -2.42 -7.12 4.87
CA TRP A 4 -1.71 -7.71 6.01
C TRP A 4 -0.70 -8.78 5.60
N ARG A 5 -1.05 -9.60 4.64
CA ARG A 5 -0.28 -10.77 4.22
C ARG A 5 -0.62 -11.17 2.80
N GLY A 6 0.26 -11.95 2.19
CA GLY A 6 0.06 -12.51 0.87
C GLY A 6 0.34 -11.52 -0.25
N ASN A 7 -0.14 -11.84 -1.41
CA ASN A 7 0.01 -11.02 -2.60
C ASN A 7 -1.15 -11.27 -3.58
N GLY A 8 -1.34 -10.35 -4.52
CA GLY A 8 -2.40 -10.44 -5.50
C GLY A 8 -2.32 -9.33 -6.53
N LEU A 9 -3.33 -9.28 -7.38
CA LEU A 9 -3.59 -8.19 -8.28
C LEU A 9 -4.82 -7.45 -7.76
N HIS A 10 -4.70 -6.16 -7.44
CA HIS A 10 -5.80 -5.27 -7.13
C HIS A 10 -6.06 -4.39 -8.36
N VAL A 11 -7.24 -4.47 -8.90
CA VAL A 11 -7.67 -3.60 -10.01
C VAL A 11 -8.55 -2.51 -9.42
N LEU A 12 -8.11 -1.25 -9.53
CA LEU A 12 -8.82 -0.08 -9.03
C LEU A 12 -9.07 0.88 -10.19
N ASN A 13 -10.34 1.12 -10.54
CA ASN A 13 -10.75 1.92 -11.69
C ASN A 13 -10.02 1.49 -12.97
N ASP A 14 -10.08 0.21 -13.27
CA ASP A 14 -9.44 -0.47 -14.41
C ASP A 14 -7.91 -0.44 -14.41
N ARG A 15 -7.29 0.20 -13.43
CA ARG A 15 -5.83 0.20 -13.25
C ARG A 15 -5.39 -0.96 -12.37
N PRO A 16 -4.56 -1.88 -12.90
CA PRO A 16 -4.04 -2.99 -12.12
C PRO A 16 -2.85 -2.57 -11.24
N TRP A 17 -2.85 -3.10 -10.00
CA TRP A 17 -1.80 -2.92 -9.02
C TRP A 17 -1.36 -4.28 -8.50
N ARG A 18 -0.10 -4.60 -8.62
CA ARG A 18 0.44 -5.78 -7.91
C ARG A 18 0.61 -5.41 -6.44
N ILE A 19 -0.08 -6.13 -5.56
CA ILE A 19 -0.13 -5.82 -4.13
C ILE A 19 0.54 -6.88 -3.29
N THR A 20 1.12 -6.45 -2.18
CA THR A 20 1.72 -7.28 -1.16
C THR A 20 1.61 -6.62 0.22
N ARG A 21 2.10 -7.28 1.25
CA ARG A 21 2.08 -6.76 2.63
C ARG A 21 2.57 -5.31 2.71
N GLY A 22 1.81 -4.48 3.42
CA GLY A 22 2.09 -3.05 3.62
C GLY A 22 1.49 -2.13 2.57
N ASP A 23 0.93 -2.65 1.48
CA ASP A 23 0.19 -1.82 0.53
C ASP A 23 -1.12 -1.35 1.15
N LEU A 24 -1.39 -0.05 1.00
CA LEU A 24 -2.57 0.64 1.50
C LEU A 24 -3.29 1.35 0.36
N PHE A 25 -4.60 1.18 0.28
CA PHE A 25 -5.45 1.84 -0.71
C PHE A 25 -6.55 2.65 -0.03
N TYR A 26 -6.72 3.89 -0.50
CA TYR A 26 -7.87 4.75 -0.20
C TYR A 26 -8.88 4.61 -1.33
N ILE A 27 -10.00 3.95 -1.05
CA ILE A 27 -11.06 3.64 -2.02
C ILE A 27 -12.27 4.50 -1.68
N ARG A 28 -12.72 5.29 -2.64
CA ARG A 28 -13.89 6.16 -2.50
C ARG A 28 -15.16 5.39 -2.88
N ALA A 29 -16.32 5.89 -2.50
CA ALA A 29 -17.61 5.26 -2.78
C ALA A 29 -17.89 5.04 -4.27
N GLN A 30 -17.38 5.93 -5.15
CA GLN A 30 -17.54 5.84 -6.60
C GLN A 30 -16.50 4.94 -7.28
N ASP A 31 -15.45 4.52 -6.57
CA ASP A 31 -14.39 3.73 -7.15
C ASP A 31 -14.83 2.27 -7.32
N LYS A 32 -14.49 1.69 -8.47
CA LYS A 32 -14.69 0.27 -8.76
C LYS A 32 -13.38 -0.48 -8.49
N HIS A 33 -13.46 -1.57 -7.74
CA HIS A 33 -12.28 -2.36 -7.49
C HIS A 33 -12.57 -3.86 -7.42
N SER A 34 -11.55 -4.65 -7.75
CA SER A 34 -11.59 -6.10 -7.67
C SER A 34 -10.22 -6.68 -7.36
N TYR A 35 -10.19 -7.96 -7.00
CA TYR A 35 -8.96 -8.70 -6.74
C TYR A 35 -8.87 -9.93 -7.63
N ALA A 36 -7.68 -10.20 -8.15
CA ALA A 36 -7.40 -11.37 -8.98
C ALA A 36 -6.01 -11.94 -8.66
N SER A 37 -5.74 -13.16 -9.13
CA SER A 37 -4.45 -13.83 -8.96
C SER A 37 -3.94 -13.77 -7.52
N VAL A 38 -4.84 -14.00 -6.56
CA VAL A 38 -4.54 -13.90 -5.12
C VAL A 38 -3.81 -15.14 -4.63
N ASN A 39 -2.83 -14.94 -3.75
CA ASN A 39 -2.10 -16.00 -3.06
C ASN A 39 -1.96 -15.63 -1.58
N ASP A 40 -2.64 -16.36 -0.71
CA ASP A 40 -2.68 -16.15 0.74
C ASP A 40 -2.95 -14.67 1.13
N LEU A 41 -3.80 -14.00 0.36
CA LEU A 41 -4.07 -12.56 0.51
C LEU A 41 -5.01 -12.34 1.70
N VAL A 42 -4.53 -11.58 2.68
CA VAL A 42 -5.30 -11.12 3.84
C VAL A 42 -5.38 -9.61 3.82
N LEU A 43 -6.60 -9.11 3.78
CA LEU A 43 -6.91 -7.68 3.71
C LEU A 43 -7.62 -7.21 4.97
N GLN A 44 -7.38 -5.97 5.33
CA GLN A 44 -8.13 -5.24 6.34
C GLN A 44 -8.86 -4.07 5.69
N ASN A 45 -10.17 -4.07 5.82
CA ASN A 45 -11.00 -2.93 5.41
C ASN A 45 -11.39 -2.11 6.64
N VAL A 46 -11.19 -0.80 6.58
CA VAL A 46 -11.77 0.16 7.51
C VAL A 46 -12.74 1.01 6.70
N ILE A 47 -14.02 0.88 6.99
CA ILE A 47 -15.10 1.58 6.29
C ILE A 47 -15.63 2.66 7.23
N TYR A 48 -15.74 3.87 6.71
CA TYR A 48 -16.23 5.02 7.48
C TYR A 48 -17.17 5.88 6.61
N CYS A 49 -18.02 6.65 7.28
CA CYS A 49 -18.90 7.61 6.64
C CYS A 49 -18.37 9.04 6.93
N PRO A 50 -17.88 9.78 5.93
CA PRO A 50 -17.34 11.13 6.14
C PRO A 50 -18.32 12.08 6.83
N ASP A 51 -19.60 12.01 6.49
CA ASP A 51 -20.65 12.87 7.03
C ASP A 51 -20.96 12.61 8.52
N ARG A 52 -20.44 11.50 9.06
CA ARG A 52 -20.61 11.14 10.47
C ARG A 52 -19.42 11.48 11.36
N LEU A 53 -18.32 11.96 10.78
CA LEU A 53 -17.15 12.41 11.53
C LEU A 53 -17.48 13.72 12.25
N ARG A 54 -17.47 13.70 13.58
CA ARG A 54 -17.84 14.84 14.46
C ARG A 54 -16.66 15.42 15.21
N LEU A 55 -15.57 14.66 15.34
CA LEU A 55 -14.36 15.12 16.01
C LEU A 55 -13.78 16.32 15.27
N ASN A 56 -13.44 17.38 16.01
CA ASN A 56 -12.69 18.51 15.47
C ASN A 56 -11.24 18.12 15.18
N PHE A 57 -11.05 17.50 14.03
CA PHE A 57 -9.77 16.99 13.54
C PHE A 57 -9.63 17.31 12.04
N ASP A 58 -8.44 17.65 11.60
CA ASP A 58 -8.19 17.94 10.18
C ASP A 58 -8.13 16.65 9.35
N TRP A 59 -9.30 16.06 9.12
CA TRP A 59 -9.44 14.84 8.34
C TRP A 59 -8.88 14.97 6.94
N ALA A 60 -9.06 16.15 6.31
CA ALA A 60 -8.63 16.41 4.94
C ALA A 60 -7.11 16.36 4.79
N ALA A 61 -6.37 16.82 5.79
CA ALA A 61 -4.91 16.75 5.78
C ALA A 61 -4.36 15.31 5.89
N HIS A 62 -5.15 14.38 6.46
CA HIS A 62 -4.66 13.05 6.80
C HIS A 62 -5.25 11.92 5.94
N ILE A 63 -6.40 12.15 5.32
CA ILE A 63 -7.08 11.16 4.46
C ILE A 63 -7.17 11.69 3.03
N PRO A 64 -6.43 11.11 2.06
CA PRO A 64 -6.45 11.55 0.67
C PRO A 64 -7.83 11.45 0.03
N GLY A 65 -8.21 12.46 -0.74
CA GLY A 65 -9.47 12.51 -1.46
C GLY A 65 -10.68 12.86 -0.60
N LEU A 66 -10.49 13.15 0.71
CA LEU A 66 -11.55 13.60 1.59
C LEU A 66 -11.74 15.12 1.47
N PHE A 67 -12.99 15.57 1.46
CA PHE A 67 -13.36 16.99 1.38
C PHE A 67 -12.63 17.80 0.28
N GLY A 68 -12.47 17.18 -0.90
CA GLY A 68 -11.88 17.85 -2.08
C GLY A 68 -10.34 17.89 -2.12
N THR A 69 -9.66 17.24 -1.18
CA THR A 69 -8.20 17.11 -1.25
C THR A 69 -7.75 16.22 -2.40
N PRO A 70 -6.52 16.36 -2.92
CA PRO A 70 -6.00 15.48 -3.96
C PRO A 70 -6.09 14.02 -3.56
N TRP A 71 -6.61 13.19 -4.46
CA TRP A 71 -6.74 11.76 -4.23
C TRP A 71 -5.48 11.02 -4.70
N VAL A 72 -4.82 10.38 -3.74
CA VAL A 72 -3.70 9.46 -3.99
C VAL A 72 -4.16 8.06 -3.55
N PRO A 73 -4.45 7.16 -4.52
CA PRO A 73 -5.11 5.91 -4.19
C PRO A 73 -4.24 4.91 -3.45
N HIS A 74 -2.94 4.91 -3.68
CA HIS A 74 -2.02 3.88 -3.21
C HIS A 74 -0.86 4.46 -2.41
N TRP A 75 -0.61 3.88 -1.26
CA TRP A 75 0.54 4.15 -0.39
C TRP A 75 1.16 2.84 0.10
N ARG A 76 2.31 2.97 0.73
CA ARG A 76 2.94 1.87 1.45
C ARG A 76 3.28 2.29 2.87
N ILE A 77 3.18 1.33 3.78
CA ILE A 77 3.64 1.46 5.17
C ILE A 77 4.58 0.32 5.53
N GLY A 78 5.68 0.64 6.23
CA GLY A 78 6.66 -0.34 6.70
C GLY A 78 6.18 -1.15 7.91
N SER A 79 6.98 -2.11 8.36
CA SER A 79 6.61 -3.04 9.45
C SER A 79 6.35 -2.34 10.78
N SER A 80 7.06 -1.26 11.09
CA SER A 80 6.82 -0.46 12.30
C SER A 80 5.43 0.18 12.27
N GLY A 81 5.05 0.79 11.13
CA GLY A 81 3.71 1.33 10.92
C GLY A 81 2.63 0.25 10.98
N MET A 82 2.89 -0.91 10.36
CA MET A 82 1.98 -2.06 10.39
C MET A 82 1.69 -2.54 11.82
N THR A 83 2.69 -2.57 12.71
CA THR A 83 2.51 -2.95 14.11
C THR A 83 1.59 -1.97 14.84
N GLN A 84 1.84 -0.66 14.68
CA GLN A 84 1.01 0.38 15.31
C GLN A 84 -0.42 0.35 14.78
N VAL A 85 -0.59 0.24 13.47
CA VAL A 85 -1.90 0.15 12.81
C VAL A 85 -2.67 -1.07 13.31
N ARG A 86 -2.03 -2.23 13.49
CA ARG A 86 -2.68 -3.43 14.02
C ARG A 86 -3.27 -3.20 15.40
N GLN A 87 -2.52 -2.56 16.30
CA GLN A 87 -3.00 -2.26 17.66
C GLN A 87 -4.25 -1.40 17.63
N VAL A 88 -4.25 -0.33 16.82
CA VAL A 88 -5.40 0.58 16.72
C VAL A 88 -6.59 -0.12 16.06
N ILE A 89 -6.40 -0.90 15.02
CA ILE A 89 -7.49 -1.63 14.34
C ILE A 89 -8.14 -2.64 15.30
N THR A 90 -7.35 -3.38 16.10
CA THR A 90 -7.91 -4.30 17.09
C THR A 90 -8.81 -3.58 18.11
N GLN A 91 -8.41 -2.40 18.58
CA GLN A 91 -9.23 -1.58 19.46
C GLN A 91 -10.49 -1.06 18.74
N LEU A 92 -10.34 -0.63 17.49
CA LEU A 92 -11.44 -0.14 16.67
C LEU A 92 -12.50 -1.22 16.40
N GLU A 93 -12.07 -2.47 16.18
CA GLU A 93 -12.94 -3.63 16.04
C GLU A 93 -13.73 -3.89 17.34
N GLN A 94 -13.06 -3.80 18.49
CA GLN A 94 -13.71 -3.96 19.79
C GLN A 94 -14.76 -2.87 20.03
N GLU A 95 -14.45 -1.60 19.77
CA GLU A 95 -15.41 -0.50 19.93
C GLU A 95 -16.56 -0.58 18.92
N SER A 96 -16.33 -1.06 17.71
CA SER A 96 -17.37 -1.20 16.68
C SER A 96 -18.46 -2.23 17.01
N THR A 97 -18.18 -3.14 17.94
CA THR A 97 -19.16 -4.14 18.41
C THR A 97 -19.97 -3.68 19.63
N ARG A 98 -19.62 -2.53 20.20
CA ARG A 98 -20.32 -1.96 21.38
C ARG A 98 -21.49 -1.09 20.96
N SER A 99 -22.49 -1.01 21.82
CA SER A 99 -23.72 -0.23 21.58
C SER A 99 -23.88 0.94 22.54
N ASP A 100 -22.87 1.24 23.36
CA ASP A 100 -22.92 2.35 24.29
C ASP A 100 -22.61 3.70 23.61
N PRO A 101 -23.09 4.84 24.13
CA PRO A 101 -22.87 6.15 23.50
C PRO A 101 -21.39 6.57 23.38
N GLN A 102 -20.53 6.09 24.28
CA GLN A 102 -19.11 6.39 24.29
C GLN A 102 -18.35 5.60 23.22
N ALA A 103 -18.84 4.45 22.80
CA ALA A 103 -18.20 3.61 21.79
C ALA A 103 -18.01 4.36 20.45
N ASN A 104 -18.99 5.13 20.00
CA ASN A 104 -18.88 5.93 18.78
C ASN A 104 -17.80 7.01 18.89
N GLN A 105 -17.72 7.68 20.04
CA GLN A 105 -16.68 8.70 20.29
C GLN A 105 -15.29 8.06 20.34
N MET A 106 -15.17 6.91 21.02
CA MET A 106 -13.92 6.16 21.09
C MET A 106 -13.49 5.66 19.72
N ALA A 107 -14.41 5.11 18.92
CA ALA A 107 -14.15 4.67 17.58
C ALA A 107 -13.65 5.83 16.68
N GLU A 108 -14.23 7.03 16.80
CA GLU A 108 -13.78 8.20 16.03
C GLU A 108 -12.39 8.68 16.45
N LEU A 109 -12.07 8.66 17.75
CA LEU A 109 -10.73 8.97 18.26
C LEU A 109 -9.70 7.96 17.78
N LEU A 110 -10.01 6.67 17.79
CA LEU A 110 -9.16 5.60 17.28
C LEU A 110 -8.99 5.72 15.76
N PHE A 111 -10.03 6.13 15.04
CA PHE A 111 -9.93 6.37 13.61
C PHE A 111 -9.04 7.58 13.30
N ALA A 112 -9.11 8.66 14.07
CA ALA A 112 -8.18 9.78 13.96
C ALA A 112 -6.73 9.37 14.26
N GLN A 113 -6.52 8.56 15.29
CA GLN A 113 -5.21 7.97 15.59
C GLN A 113 -4.70 7.11 14.44
N LEU A 114 -5.55 6.28 13.84
CA LEU A 114 -5.20 5.48 12.67
C LEU A 114 -4.77 6.37 11.51
N ALA A 115 -5.53 7.42 11.19
CA ALA A 115 -5.21 8.37 10.12
C ALA A 115 -3.85 9.05 10.34
N LEU A 116 -3.55 9.46 11.58
CA LEU A 116 -2.25 10.05 11.95
C LEU A 116 -1.10 9.06 11.79
N ILE A 117 -1.27 7.81 12.23
CA ILE A 117 -0.25 6.76 12.08
C ILE A 117 0.02 6.49 10.59
N LEU A 118 -1.02 6.31 9.79
CA LEU A 118 -0.88 6.08 8.36
C LEU A 118 -0.19 7.27 7.67
N HIS A 119 -0.58 8.50 8.01
CA HIS A 119 0.05 9.70 7.47
C HIS A 119 1.53 9.80 7.86
N ARG A 120 1.87 9.57 9.12
CA ARG A 120 3.25 9.60 9.64
C ARG A 120 4.13 8.56 8.97
N HIS A 121 3.64 7.34 8.81
CA HIS A 121 4.38 6.23 8.22
C HIS A 121 4.43 6.26 6.69
N ARG A 122 3.56 7.00 6.03
CA ARG A 122 3.64 7.28 4.59
C ARG A 122 4.91 8.05 4.21
N TYR A 123 5.36 8.95 5.05
CA TYR A 123 6.58 9.75 4.84
C TYR A 123 7.82 9.11 5.47
N ALA A 124 7.68 7.96 6.16
CA ALA A 124 8.75 7.31 6.90
C ALA A 124 9.77 6.57 6.01
N THR A 125 9.67 6.66 4.69
CA THR A 125 10.80 6.31 3.82
C THR A 125 12.03 7.17 4.11
N ASP A 126 11.85 8.32 4.79
CA ASP A 126 12.92 9.22 5.21
C ASP A 126 13.23 9.15 6.72
N ASN A 127 12.50 8.38 7.53
CA ASN A 127 12.68 8.35 8.98
C ASN A 127 13.44 7.10 9.46
N LEU A 128 14.52 7.36 10.16
CA LEU A 128 15.50 6.47 10.81
C LEU A 128 14.97 5.39 11.79
N ALA A 129 13.67 5.18 11.91
CA ALA A 129 13.06 4.24 12.86
C ALA A 129 12.63 2.90 12.24
N ALA A 130 12.62 2.75 10.91
CA ALA A 130 12.51 1.44 10.27
C ALA A 130 13.84 0.70 10.47
N THR A 131 13.81 -0.60 10.76
CA THR A 131 15.05 -1.38 10.71
C THR A 131 15.66 -1.14 9.33
N GLN A 132 16.98 -1.01 9.26
CA GLN A 132 17.71 -0.72 8.01
C GLN A 132 17.30 -1.67 6.86
N SER A 133 16.90 -2.88 7.22
CA SER A 133 16.42 -3.94 6.35
C SER A 133 15.02 -3.66 5.76
N GLU A 134 14.10 -3.06 6.52
CA GLU A 134 12.75 -2.74 6.06
C GLU A 134 12.73 -1.52 5.15
N ALA A 135 13.49 -0.49 5.50
CA ALA A 135 13.68 0.68 4.66
C ALA A 135 14.30 0.32 3.30
N LEU A 136 15.23 -0.66 3.30
CA LEU A 136 15.85 -1.16 2.09
C LEU A 136 14.85 -1.87 1.17
N LEU A 137 13.96 -2.67 1.74
CA LEU A 137 12.91 -3.36 0.99
C LEU A 137 11.92 -2.37 0.37
N ASP A 138 11.51 -1.34 1.12
CA ASP A 138 10.60 -0.31 0.63
C ASP A 138 11.25 0.51 -0.51
N LYS A 139 12.54 0.84 -0.40
CA LYS A 139 13.31 1.46 -1.50
C LYS A 139 13.34 0.57 -2.73
N LEU A 140 13.62 -0.74 -2.56
CA LEU A 140 13.62 -1.70 -3.66
C LEU A 140 12.26 -1.76 -4.35
N LEU A 141 11.17 -1.89 -3.60
CA LEU A 141 9.81 -1.95 -4.15
C LEU A 141 9.45 -0.67 -4.92
N THR A 142 9.84 0.48 -4.41
CA THR A 142 9.65 1.79 -5.08
C THR A 142 10.44 1.86 -6.38
N GLU A 143 11.69 1.42 -6.37
CA GLU A 143 12.53 1.44 -7.58
C GLU A 143 12.05 0.44 -8.65
N LEU A 144 11.59 -0.74 -8.24
CA LEU A 144 10.96 -1.71 -9.15
C LEU A 144 9.70 -1.12 -9.82
N ALA A 145 8.85 -0.42 -9.06
CA ALA A 145 7.68 0.25 -9.59
C ALA A 145 8.04 1.38 -10.58
N GLY A 146 9.16 2.07 -10.37
CA GLY A 146 9.69 3.10 -11.27
C GLY A 146 10.49 2.55 -12.45
N SER A 147 10.72 1.23 -12.56
CA SER A 147 11.57 0.60 -13.58
C SER A 147 10.78 -0.24 -14.59
N LEU A 148 9.52 0.13 -14.87
CA LEU A 148 8.65 -0.65 -15.74
C LEU A 148 9.13 -0.68 -17.19
N ASN A 149 9.61 0.45 -17.69
CA ASN A 149 10.06 0.67 -19.06
C ASN A 149 11.59 0.73 -19.23
N ARG A 150 12.35 0.34 -18.20
CA ARG A 150 13.81 0.36 -18.22
C ARG A 150 14.40 -0.87 -17.55
N PRO A 151 15.64 -1.26 -17.88
CA PRO A 151 16.33 -2.34 -17.19
C PRO A 151 16.53 -2.03 -15.71
N PHE A 152 16.29 -3.01 -14.84
CA PHE A 152 16.62 -2.96 -13.44
C PHE A 152 17.78 -3.92 -13.15
N PHE A 153 18.81 -3.44 -12.47
CA PHE A 153 20.01 -4.17 -12.12
C PHE A 153 20.15 -4.25 -10.59
N LEU A 154 19.91 -5.43 -10.03
CA LEU A 154 19.93 -5.64 -8.58
C LEU A 154 21.32 -5.44 -7.97
N ASP A 155 22.37 -5.82 -8.68
CA ASP A 155 23.78 -5.62 -8.30
C ASP A 155 24.10 -4.13 -8.09
N ARG A 156 23.65 -3.27 -8.99
CA ARG A 156 23.81 -1.81 -8.90
C ARG A 156 23.02 -1.23 -7.73
N PHE A 157 21.79 -1.72 -7.52
CA PHE A 157 20.98 -1.34 -6.36
C PHE A 157 21.71 -1.72 -5.06
N CYS A 158 22.17 -2.97 -4.95
CA CYS A 158 22.86 -3.44 -3.76
C CYS A 158 24.18 -2.70 -3.50
N ALA A 159 24.93 -2.38 -4.54
CA ALA A 159 26.16 -1.58 -4.40
C ALA A 159 25.87 -0.16 -3.88
N ARG A 160 24.83 0.49 -4.40
CA ARG A 160 24.42 1.83 -3.95
C ARG A 160 23.91 1.85 -2.50
N GLU A 161 23.12 0.86 -2.12
CA GLU A 161 22.54 0.77 -0.77
C GLU A 161 23.44 0.02 0.22
N ALA A 162 24.65 -0.37 -0.18
CA ALA A 162 25.63 -1.12 0.64
C ALA A 162 25.04 -2.36 1.30
N CYS A 163 24.27 -3.17 0.55
CA CYS A 163 23.58 -4.34 1.08
C CYS A 163 23.96 -5.65 0.38
N SER A 164 23.71 -6.76 1.08
CA SER A 164 23.91 -8.10 0.54
C SER A 164 22.77 -8.50 -0.40
N GLU A 165 23.11 -8.80 -1.66
CA GLU A 165 22.13 -9.27 -2.65
C GLU A 165 21.41 -10.55 -2.17
N ARG A 166 22.14 -11.49 -1.57
CA ARG A 166 21.57 -12.75 -1.04
C ARG A 166 20.54 -12.47 0.06
N ALA A 167 20.87 -11.61 1.01
CA ALA A 167 19.98 -11.25 2.12
C ALA A 167 18.74 -10.53 1.60
N LEU A 168 18.91 -9.59 0.66
CA LEU A 168 17.82 -8.84 0.07
C LEU A 168 16.87 -9.74 -0.75
N ARG A 169 17.39 -10.70 -1.53
CA ARG A 169 16.57 -11.70 -2.25
C ARG A 169 15.75 -12.57 -1.30
N GLN A 170 16.37 -13.01 -0.20
CA GLN A 170 15.68 -13.82 0.81
C GLN A 170 14.57 -13.02 1.49
N GLN A 171 14.86 -11.82 1.93
CA GLN A 171 13.90 -10.92 2.56
C GLN A 171 12.73 -10.58 1.61
N PHE A 172 13.04 -10.22 0.37
CA PHE A 172 12.03 -9.92 -0.65
C PHE A 172 11.09 -11.11 -0.85
N ARG A 173 11.64 -12.33 -0.96
CA ARG A 173 10.83 -13.55 -1.13
C ARG A 173 9.97 -13.85 0.09
N GLN A 174 10.48 -13.62 1.30
CA GLN A 174 9.71 -13.78 2.55
C GLN A 174 8.54 -12.80 2.62
N GLN A 175 8.73 -11.56 2.17
CA GLN A 175 7.72 -10.52 2.23
C GLN A 175 6.69 -10.59 1.09
N THR A 176 7.13 -10.91 -0.12
CA THR A 176 6.28 -10.86 -1.33
C THR A 176 5.82 -12.24 -1.82
N GLY A 177 6.41 -13.31 -1.31
CA GLY A 177 6.21 -14.68 -1.82
C GLY A 177 6.87 -14.95 -3.19
N MET A 178 7.60 -13.97 -3.77
CA MET A 178 8.13 -14.05 -5.13
C MET A 178 9.62 -13.71 -5.19
N THR A 179 10.26 -14.09 -6.31
CA THR A 179 11.57 -13.53 -6.65
C THR A 179 11.42 -12.11 -7.20
N ILE A 180 12.47 -11.28 -7.04
CA ILE A 180 12.50 -9.90 -7.55
C ILE A 180 12.20 -9.84 -9.06
N ASN A 181 12.80 -10.72 -9.85
CA ASN A 181 12.59 -10.76 -11.29
C ASN A 181 11.15 -11.16 -11.66
N HIS A 182 10.56 -12.11 -10.93
CA HIS A 182 9.16 -12.50 -11.14
C HIS A 182 8.21 -11.34 -10.80
N TYR A 183 8.46 -10.67 -9.68
CA TYR A 183 7.67 -9.51 -9.24
C TYR A 183 7.73 -8.37 -10.28
N LEU A 184 8.93 -7.99 -10.76
CA LEU A 184 9.10 -6.95 -11.79
C LEU A 184 8.39 -7.33 -13.09
N ARG A 185 8.47 -8.62 -13.51
CA ARG A 185 7.74 -9.11 -14.68
C ARG A 185 6.24 -8.92 -14.52
N GLN A 186 5.68 -9.25 -13.35
CA GLN A 186 4.26 -9.07 -13.06
C GLN A 186 3.86 -7.59 -13.09
N LEU A 187 4.68 -6.69 -12.52
CA LEU A 187 4.44 -5.24 -12.61
C LEU A 187 4.38 -4.77 -14.07
N ARG A 188 5.31 -5.22 -14.91
CA ARG A 188 5.34 -4.87 -16.34
C ARG A 188 4.12 -5.39 -17.10
N ILE A 189 3.69 -6.62 -16.82
CA ILE A 189 2.47 -7.19 -17.43
C ILE A 189 1.25 -6.37 -17.03
N CYS A 190 1.09 -6.04 -15.75
CA CYS A 190 -0.01 -5.20 -15.29
C CYS A 190 -0.01 -3.82 -15.95
N HIS A 191 1.17 -3.22 -16.08
CA HIS A 191 1.30 -1.92 -16.76
C HIS A 191 0.98 -2.00 -18.25
N ALA A 192 1.46 -3.02 -18.94
CA ALA A 192 1.14 -3.25 -20.34
C ALA A 192 -0.35 -3.49 -20.57
N GLN A 193 -1.00 -4.28 -19.73
CA GLN A 193 -2.46 -4.48 -19.76
C GLN A 193 -3.21 -3.15 -19.59
N TYR A 194 -2.78 -2.32 -18.65
CA TYR A 194 -3.38 -0.99 -18.47
C TYR A 194 -3.24 -0.13 -19.72
N LEU A 195 -2.04 -0.07 -20.32
CA LEU A 195 -1.79 0.72 -21.54
C LEU A 195 -2.63 0.23 -22.73
N LEU A 196 -2.76 -1.09 -22.90
CA LEU A 196 -3.59 -1.70 -23.94
C LEU A 196 -5.06 -1.36 -23.81
N GLN A 197 -5.57 -1.21 -22.60
CA GLN A 197 -6.98 -0.92 -22.33
C GLN A 197 -7.31 0.57 -22.37
N HIS A 198 -6.34 1.45 -22.07
CA HIS A 198 -6.59 2.87 -21.83
C HIS A 198 -5.85 3.81 -22.78
N THR A 199 -5.09 3.28 -23.74
CA THR A 199 -4.37 4.09 -24.74
C THR A 199 -4.50 3.48 -26.13
N GLU A 200 -4.30 4.29 -27.14
CA GLU A 200 -4.26 3.87 -28.57
C GLU A 200 -2.85 3.46 -29.02
N ARG A 201 -1.92 3.23 -28.10
CA ARG A 201 -0.53 2.84 -28.41
C ARG A 201 -0.50 1.48 -29.11
N LEU A 202 0.37 1.37 -30.11
CA LEU A 202 0.60 0.10 -30.78
C LEU A 202 1.27 -0.91 -29.83
N ILE A 203 0.95 -2.20 -29.99
CA ILE A 203 1.53 -3.28 -29.17
C ILE A 203 3.07 -3.22 -29.18
N GLY A 204 3.68 -2.91 -30.33
CA GLY A 204 5.13 -2.76 -30.45
C GLY A 204 5.72 -1.62 -29.59
N GLU A 205 4.97 -0.52 -29.40
CA GLU A 205 5.39 0.62 -28.56
C GLU A 205 5.24 0.33 -27.06
N ILE A 206 4.32 -0.58 -26.70
CA ILE A 206 4.11 -1.00 -25.32
C ILE A 206 5.14 -2.07 -24.91
N ALA A 207 5.65 -2.84 -25.87
CA ALA A 207 6.60 -3.93 -25.65
C ALA A 207 8.07 -3.47 -25.56
N MET A 208 8.39 -2.25 -25.97
CA MET A 208 9.72 -1.63 -25.85
C MET A 208 9.93 -1.00 -24.47
#